data_70e4f375621c1168b42b2ed0dd76ac25
#
_entry.id   70e4f375621c1168b42b2ed0dd76ac25
#
_cell.length_a   1.000
_cell.length_b   1.000
_cell.length_c   1.000
_cell.angle_alpha   90.00
_cell.angle_beta   90.00
_cell.angle_gamma   90.00
#
_symmetry.space_group_name_H-M   'P 1'
#
loop_
_entity.id
_entity.type
_entity.pdbx_description
1 polymer ?
#
loop_
_entity_poly.entity_id
_entity_poly.type
_entity_poly.pdbx_seq_one_letter_code
_entity_poly.pdbx_strand_id
1 'polypeptide(L)'
;MNLDLAELSDAFKSMLEGISGITPREEILLTQIPSPKGIAPEAVAISAEIAHETASDHGVSRLVFCRDPQMPEGWHSEFRIIGYAKSPIELEMAKDDYTSSMPWEWLRDSLKAAGAQFAHEAGTTTTVISTGHGALVSQPQHGELEIRASWAPMD
;
A
#
# COMPACT_ATOMS: atom_id res chain seq x y z
N MET A 1 -10.40 -14.18 -1.29
CA MET A 1 -11.16 -12.92 -1.43
C MET A 1 -11.83 -12.89 -2.79
N ASN A 2 -13.07 -12.50 -2.83
CA ASN A 2 -13.84 -12.43 -4.08
C ASN A 2 -13.79 -11.00 -4.62
N LEU A 3 -13.12 -10.79 -5.76
CA LEU A 3 -13.03 -9.48 -6.39
C LEU A 3 -14.21 -9.28 -7.36
N ASP A 4 -14.80 -8.09 -7.33
CA ASP A 4 -15.73 -7.66 -8.37
C ASP A 4 -14.93 -7.17 -9.59
N LEU A 5 -14.97 -7.97 -10.66
CA LEU A 5 -14.23 -7.76 -11.89
C LEU A 5 -15.13 -7.51 -13.10
N ALA A 6 -16.44 -7.23 -12.87
CA ALA A 6 -17.49 -7.32 -13.89
C ALA A 6 -17.26 -6.43 -15.13
N GLU A 7 -16.66 -5.27 -14.99
CA GLU A 7 -16.51 -4.28 -16.07
C GLU A 7 -15.06 -4.12 -16.57
N LEU A 8 -14.18 -5.06 -16.20
CA LEU A 8 -12.76 -4.97 -16.54
C LEU A 8 -12.45 -5.71 -17.84
N SER A 9 -11.41 -5.28 -18.53
CA SER A 9 -10.87 -5.98 -19.71
C SER A 9 -10.31 -7.35 -19.33
N ASP A 10 -10.26 -8.27 -20.29
CA ASP A 10 -9.70 -9.60 -20.08
C ASP A 10 -8.22 -9.55 -19.67
N ALA A 11 -7.45 -8.61 -20.23
CA ALA A 11 -6.06 -8.42 -19.87
C ALA A 11 -5.91 -8.04 -18.39
N PHE A 12 -6.78 -7.16 -17.89
CA PHE A 12 -6.73 -6.73 -16.48
C PHE A 12 -7.28 -7.84 -15.54
N LYS A 13 -8.32 -8.55 -15.94
CA LYS A 13 -8.80 -9.72 -15.19
C LYS A 13 -7.71 -10.77 -15.03
N SER A 14 -6.96 -11.06 -16.08
CA SER A 14 -5.87 -12.03 -16.03
C SER A 14 -4.77 -11.61 -15.04
N MET A 15 -4.40 -10.33 -15.02
CA MET A 15 -3.46 -9.80 -14.04
C MET A 15 -3.96 -9.96 -12.61
N LEU A 16 -5.28 -9.82 -12.38
CA LEU A 16 -5.88 -9.88 -11.05
C LEU A 16 -6.21 -11.30 -10.58
N GLU A 17 -6.18 -12.31 -11.44
CA GLU A 17 -6.49 -13.70 -11.10
C GLU A 17 -5.64 -14.24 -9.96
N GLY A 18 -4.34 -13.91 -9.96
CA GLY A 18 -3.42 -14.30 -8.90
C GLY A 18 -3.79 -13.74 -7.53
N ILE A 19 -4.44 -12.59 -7.50
CA ILE A 19 -4.81 -11.91 -6.24
C ILE A 19 -6.02 -12.58 -5.59
N SER A 20 -6.97 -13.04 -6.39
CA SER A 20 -8.17 -13.72 -5.88
C SER A 20 -7.85 -15.02 -5.13
N GLY A 21 -6.73 -15.65 -5.47
CA GLY A 21 -6.27 -16.90 -4.84
C GLY A 21 -5.39 -16.71 -3.60
N ILE A 22 -5.07 -15.47 -3.22
CA ILE A 22 -4.19 -15.22 -2.07
C ILE A 22 -4.90 -15.54 -0.77
N THR A 23 -4.23 -16.32 0.07
CA THR A 23 -4.62 -16.51 1.47
C THR A 23 -3.73 -15.59 2.33
N PRO A 24 -4.29 -14.51 2.90
CA PRO A 24 -3.51 -13.65 3.79
C PRO A 24 -3.18 -14.37 5.09
N ARG A 25 -2.27 -13.81 5.88
CA ARG A 25 -2.07 -14.24 7.27
C ARG A 25 -3.36 -14.07 8.06
N GLU A 26 -3.54 -14.88 9.10
CA GLU A 26 -4.77 -14.87 9.92
C GLU A 26 -5.11 -13.48 10.49
N GLU A 27 -4.10 -12.71 10.83
CA GLU A 27 -4.25 -11.37 11.40
C GLU A 27 -4.58 -10.29 10.37
N ILE A 28 -4.56 -10.60 9.08
CA ILE A 28 -4.79 -9.61 8.02
C ILE A 28 -6.13 -9.85 7.34
N LEU A 29 -6.96 -8.82 7.37
CA LEU A 29 -8.21 -8.76 6.63
C LEU A 29 -8.02 -8.01 5.32
N LEU A 30 -8.24 -8.69 4.19
CA LEU A 30 -8.25 -8.09 2.87
C LEU A 30 -9.68 -7.79 2.43
N THR A 31 -9.92 -6.57 1.98
CA THR A 31 -11.24 -6.13 1.53
C THR A 31 -11.09 -5.30 0.25
N GLN A 32 -11.88 -5.62 -0.77
CA GLN A 32 -11.99 -4.74 -1.92
C GLN A 32 -12.70 -3.45 -1.52
N ILE A 33 -12.13 -2.32 -1.88
CA ILE A 33 -12.68 -0.99 -1.64
C ILE A 33 -12.91 -0.27 -2.97
N PRO A 34 -13.74 0.79 -3.00
CA PRO A 34 -13.88 1.61 -4.18
C PRO A 34 -12.52 2.14 -4.66
N SER A 35 -12.23 1.99 -5.94
CA SER A 35 -10.99 2.51 -6.52
C SER A 35 -11.00 4.03 -6.59
N PRO A 36 -9.83 4.70 -6.47
CA PRO A 36 -9.73 6.13 -6.70
C PRO A 36 -10.19 6.49 -8.11
N LYS A 37 -10.96 7.57 -8.24
CA LYS A 37 -11.41 8.07 -9.54
C LYS A 37 -10.30 8.83 -10.25
N GLY A 38 -10.22 8.68 -11.55
CA GLY A 38 -9.31 9.45 -12.39
C GLY A 38 -7.84 9.03 -12.32
N ILE A 39 -7.54 7.89 -11.70
CA ILE A 39 -6.15 7.40 -11.60
C ILE A 39 -5.74 6.62 -12.86
N ALA A 40 -6.64 5.85 -13.42
CA ALA A 40 -6.46 5.06 -14.62
C ALA A 40 -7.82 4.68 -15.23
N PRO A 41 -7.88 4.29 -16.51
CA PRO A 41 -9.10 3.75 -17.12
C PRO A 41 -9.65 2.52 -16.41
N GLU A 42 -8.77 1.66 -15.90
CA GLU A 42 -9.14 0.49 -15.12
C GLU A 42 -8.35 0.48 -13.80
N ALA A 43 -9.03 0.31 -12.69
CA ALA A 43 -8.40 0.24 -11.38
C ALA A 43 -9.22 -0.62 -10.42
N VAL A 44 -8.52 -1.38 -9.58
CA VAL A 44 -9.07 -2.15 -8.46
C VAL A 44 -8.28 -1.83 -7.22
N ALA A 45 -8.96 -1.52 -6.14
CA ALA A 45 -8.32 -1.19 -4.86
C ALA A 45 -8.68 -2.19 -3.77
N ILE A 46 -7.70 -2.53 -2.96
CA ILE A 46 -7.80 -3.46 -1.84
C ILE A 46 -7.24 -2.77 -0.60
N SER A 47 -7.98 -2.84 0.50
CA SER A 47 -7.43 -2.52 1.83
C SER A 47 -6.90 -3.79 2.50
N ALA A 48 -5.85 -3.63 3.28
CA ALA A 48 -5.36 -4.64 4.20
C ALA A 48 -5.29 -4.03 5.60
N GLU A 49 -5.98 -4.64 6.54
CA GLU A 49 -6.09 -4.18 7.91
C GLU A 49 -5.82 -5.32 8.87
N ILE A 50 -5.41 -5.00 10.10
CA ILE A 50 -5.24 -6.00 11.14
C ILE A 50 -6.61 -6.35 11.70
N ALA A 51 -6.95 -7.65 11.69
CA ALA A 51 -8.30 -8.16 11.94
C ALA A 51 -8.79 -8.03 13.38
N HIS A 52 -7.92 -7.73 14.33
CA HIS A 52 -8.23 -7.69 15.75
C HIS A 52 -7.99 -6.30 16.33
N GLU A 53 -9.00 -5.81 17.04
CA GLU A 53 -9.00 -4.59 17.83
C GLU A 53 -9.29 -3.29 17.05
N THR A 54 -9.47 -2.23 17.77
CA THR A 54 -9.87 -0.92 17.26
C THR A 54 -8.86 -0.40 16.23
N ALA A 55 -9.32 -0.12 15.04
CA ALA A 55 -8.54 0.29 13.88
C ALA A 55 -7.64 1.54 14.09
N SER A 56 -7.80 2.25 15.20
CA SER A 56 -7.01 3.44 15.52
C SER A 56 -5.58 3.13 15.98
N ASP A 57 -5.33 1.92 16.47
CA ASP A 57 -4.05 1.56 17.11
C ASP A 57 -3.16 0.70 16.21
N HIS A 58 -3.63 0.36 15.02
CA HIS A 58 -2.94 -0.54 14.10
C HIS A 58 -2.66 0.09 12.75
N GLY A 59 -1.73 -0.51 12.03
CA GLY A 59 -1.40 -0.10 10.68
C GLY A 59 -2.54 -0.34 9.71
N VAL A 60 -2.62 0.52 8.71
CA VAL A 60 -3.52 0.37 7.56
C VAL A 60 -2.71 0.33 6.28
N SER A 61 -3.16 -0.43 5.31
CA SER A 61 -2.56 -0.39 3.98
C SER A 61 -3.60 -0.50 2.88
N ARG A 62 -3.23 0.00 1.72
CA ARG A 62 -4.04 -0.06 0.51
C ARG A 62 -3.15 -0.37 -0.68
N LEU A 63 -3.65 -1.21 -1.56
CA LEU A 63 -3.05 -1.50 -2.85
C LEU A 63 -4.04 -1.14 -3.94
N VAL A 64 -3.58 -0.39 -4.93
CA VAL A 64 -4.36 -0.07 -6.13
C VAL A 64 -3.66 -0.68 -7.32
N PHE A 65 -4.38 -1.55 -8.01
CA PHE A 65 -3.94 -2.16 -9.25
C PHE A 65 -4.54 -1.36 -10.39
N CYS A 66 -3.72 -0.91 -11.31
CA CYS A 66 -4.11 -0.02 -12.40
C CYS A 66 -3.72 -0.60 -13.75
N ARG A 67 -4.56 -0.35 -14.75
CA ARG A 67 -4.23 -0.58 -16.15
C ARG A 67 -4.58 0.64 -16.99
N ASP A 68 -3.64 1.07 -17.81
CA ASP A 68 -3.83 2.08 -18.84
C ASP A 68 -3.11 1.64 -20.13
N PRO A 69 -3.87 1.25 -21.18
CA PRO A 69 -3.28 0.82 -22.44
C PRO A 69 -2.43 1.89 -23.14
N GLN A 70 -2.62 3.16 -22.78
CA GLN A 70 -1.84 4.27 -23.34
C GLN A 70 -0.47 4.43 -22.68
N MET A 71 -0.17 3.64 -21.65
CA MET A 71 1.13 3.64 -20.98
C MET A 71 1.57 5.06 -20.58
N PRO A 72 0.91 5.68 -19.57
CA PRO A 72 1.22 7.05 -19.17
C PRO A 72 2.71 7.26 -18.89
N GLU A 73 3.20 8.47 -19.15
CA GLU A 73 4.58 8.82 -18.83
C GLU A 73 4.93 8.49 -17.37
N GLY A 74 6.08 7.89 -17.17
CA GLY A 74 6.52 7.44 -15.85
C GLY A 74 6.06 6.04 -15.44
N TRP A 75 5.06 5.46 -16.11
CA TRP A 75 4.65 4.07 -15.81
C TRP A 75 5.58 3.03 -16.47
N HIS A 76 6.03 3.29 -17.66
CA HIS A 76 6.84 2.37 -18.48
C HIS A 76 6.20 1.00 -18.73
N SER A 77 4.90 0.89 -18.50
CA SER A 77 4.08 -0.30 -18.66
C SER A 77 2.62 0.10 -18.75
N GLU A 78 1.77 -0.78 -19.28
CA GLU A 78 0.32 -0.59 -19.20
C GLU A 78 -0.24 -0.89 -17.80
N PHE A 79 0.53 -1.59 -16.95
CA PHE A 79 0.14 -1.94 -15.58
C PHE A 79 0.97 -1.16 -14.55
N ARG A 80 0.31 -0.76 -13.48
CA ARG A 80 0.97 -0.12 -12.33
C ARG A 80 0.33 -0.58 -11.03
N ILE A 81 1.14 -0.88 -10.05
CA ILE A 81 0.69 -1.15 -8.69
C ILE A 81 1.09 0.05 -7.83
N ILE A 82 0.13 0.55 -7.05
CA ILE A 82 0.34 1.66 -6.12
C ILE A 82 0.05 1.15 -4.73
N GLY A 83 1.03 1.30 -3.84
CA GLY A 83 0.94 0.90 -2.44
C GLY A 83 0.97 2.10 -1.51
N TYR A 84 0.15 2.04 -0.49
CA TYR A 84 0.13 2.96 0.65
C TYR A 84 0.08 2.15 1.92
N ALA A 85 0.93 2.47 2.87
CA ALA A 85 0.86 1.90 4.21
C ALA A 85 1.22 2.95 5.25
N LYS A 86 0.54 2.90 6.38
CA LYS A 86 0.75 3.78 7.52
C LYS A 86 0.65 2.97 8.79
N SER A 87 1.56 3.20 9.71
CA SER A 87 1.59 2.52 11.00
C SER A 87 2.04 3.47 12.11
N PRO A 88 1.44 3.40 13.31
CA PRO A 88 2.06 3.98 14.47
C PRO A 88 3.41 3.32 14.74
N ILE A 89 4.37 4.09 15.21
CA ILE A 89 5.68 3.63 15.64
C ILE A 89 6.04 4.26 16.97
N GLU A 90 6.98 3.66 17.68
CA GLU A 90 7.52 4.24 18.90
C GLU A 90 8.18 5.58 18.62
N LEU A 91 8.02 6.52 19.55
CA LEU A 91 8.54 7.88 19.41
C LEU A 91 10.05 7.90 19.15
N GLU A 92 10.81 7.05 19.83
CA GLU A 92 12.26 6.96 19.63
C GLU A 92 12.63 6.50 18.21
N MET A 93 11.85 5.61 17.63
CA MET A 93 12.00 5.23 16.22
C MET A 93 11.67 6.41 15.29
N ALA A 94 10.63 7.18 15.60
CA ALA A 94 10.26 8.34 14.79
C ALA A 94 11.33 9.42 14.75
N LYS A 95 12.18 9.50 15.78
CA LYS A 95 13.29 10.43 15.90
C LYS A 95 14.58 9.95 15.23
N ASP A 96 14.66 8.67 14.87
CA ASP A 96 15.85 8.08 14.26
C ASP A 96 15.85 8.33 12.74
N ASP A 97 16.94 8.89 12.22
CA ASP A 97 17.09 9.20 10.80
C ASP A 97 17.03 7.98 9.89
N TYR A 98 17.38 6.79 10.37
CA TYR A 98 17.29 5.54 9.61
C TYR A 98 15.87 5.06 9.40
N THR A 99 14.95 5.44 10.25
CA THR A 99 13.55 4.97 10.20
C THR A 99 12.87 5.31 8.88
N SER A 100 13.21 6.44 8.28
CA SER A 100 12.60 6.86 7.00
C SER A 100 12.96 5.96 5.82
N SER A 101 14.10 5.27 5.84
CA SER A 101 14.51 4.36 4.75
C SER A 101 13.96 2.93 4.91
N MET A 102 13.62 2.53 6.13
CA MET A 102 13.23 1.15 6.44
C MET A 102 12.03 0.64 5.64
N PRO A 103 10.92 1.37 5.50
CA PRO A 103 9.77 0.87 4.77
C PRO A 103 10.05 0.62 3.29
N TRP A 104 10.89 1.45 2.69
CA TRP A 104 11.31 1.30 1.31
C TRP A 104 12.11 0.02 1.10
N GLU A 105 13.06 -0.24 1.98
CA GLU A 105 13.87 -1.45 1.95
C GLU A 105 13.01 -2.69 2.20
N TRP A 106 12.12 -2.66 3.19
CA TRP A 106 11.21 -3.77 3.49
C TRP A 106 10.29 -4.09 2.32
N LEU A 107 9.76 -3.09 1.63
CA LEU A 107 8.94 -3.30 0.44
C LEU A 107 9.73 -4.04 -0.64
N ARG A 108 10.91 -3.54 -0.97
CA ARG A 108 11.76 -4.14 -2.01
C ARG A 108 12.20 -5.54 -1.65
N ASP A 109 12.60 -5.76 -0.42
CA ASP A 109 13.03 -7.08 0.06
C ASP A 109 11.87 -8.08 0.08
N SER A 110 10.68 -7.63 0.45
CA SER A 110 9.47 -8.47 0.43
C SER A 110 9.08 -8.87 -1.00
N LEU A 111 9.12 -7.93 -1.95
CA LEU A 111 8.86 -8.23 -3.36
C LEU A 111 9.88 -9.24 -3.91
N LYS A 112 11.16 -9.05 -3.63
CA LYS A 112 12.22 -9.97 -4.03
C LYS A 112 12.07 -11.34 -3.38
N ALA A 113 11.78 -11.39 -2.08
CA ALA A 113 11.58 -12.65 -1.36
C ALA A 113 10.38 -13.45 -1.88
N ALA A 114 9.36 -12.76 -2.37
CA ALA A 114 8.21 -13.37 -3.04
C ALA A 114 8.49 -13.80 -4.48
N GLY A 115 9.68 -13.52 -5.01
CA GLY A 115 10.04 -13.82 -6.40
C GLY A 115 9.38 -12.90 -7.43
N ALA A 116 8.81 -11.78 -6.99
CA ALA A 116 8.16 -10.84 -7.88
C ALA A 116 9.16 -10.20 -8.85
N GLN A 117 8.74 -10.08 -10.11
CA GLN A 117 9.48 -9.30 -11.10
C GLN A 117 8.83 -7.93 -11.21
N PHE A 118 9.60 -6.90 -10.94
CA PHE A 118 9.11 -5.52 -10.92
C PHE A 118 10.19 -4.55 -11.39
N ALA A 119 9.77 -3.40 -11.89
CA ALA A 119 10.68 -2.36 -12.37
C ALA A 119 10.05 -0.97 -12.15
N HIS A 120 10.87 0.06 -12.37
CA HIS A 120 10.45 1.46 -12.33
C HIS A 120 9.74 1.83 -11.02
N GLU A 121 10.26 1.32 -9.92
CA GLU A 121 9.75 1.65 -8.61
C GLU A 121 10.05 3.10 -8.22
N ALA A 122 9.07 3.74 -7.63
CA ALA A 122 9.15 5.10 -7.11
C ALA A 122 8.33 5.22 -5.83
N GLY A 123 8.71 6.11 -4.95
CA GLY A 123 7.94 6.29 -3.74
C GLY A 123 8.53 7.33 -2.79
N THR A 124 7.79 7.55 -1.71
CA THR A 124 8.18 8.41 -0.59
C THR A 124 7.91 7.71 0.73
N THR A 125 8.73 7.98 1.70
CA THR A 125 8.50 7.62 3.09
C THR A 125 8.37 8.89 3.92
N THR A 126 7.48 8.87 4.91
CA THR A 126 7.22 10.03 5.76
C THR A 126 7.18 9.58 7.21
N THR A 127 7.94 10.26 8.04
CA THR A 127 7.90 10.08 9.49
C THR A 127 7.24 11.29 10.11
N VAL A 128 6.26 11.06 10.99
CA VAL A 128 5.47 12.11 11.64
C VAL A 128 5.61 11.98 13.15
N ILE A 129 5.83 13.11 13.82
CA ILE A 129 5.76 13.23 15.28
C ILE A 129 4.64 14.20 15.61
N SER A 130 3.64 13.74 16.37
CA SER A 130 2.52 14.55 16.79
C SER A 130 2.63 14.91 18.27
N THR A 131 2.37 16.18 18.58
CA THR A 131 2.35 16.73 19.94
C THR A 131 1.00 17.33 20.24
N GLY A 132 0.36 16.90 21.33
CA GLY A 132 -0.93 17.46 21.76
C GLY A 132 -0.75 18.81 22.47
N HIS A 133 -1.70 19.72 22.23
CA HIS A 133 -1.77 21.03 22.86
C HIS A 133 -3.18 21.32 23.38
N GLY A 134 -3.31 22.31 24.26
CA GLY A 134 -4.62 22.70 24.79
C GLY A 134 -5.33 21.55 25.50
N ALA A 135 -6.53 21.21 25.06
CA ALA A 135 -7.28 20.09 25.61
C ALA A 135 -6.63 18.72 25.39
N LEU A 136 -5.65 18.62 24.48
CA LEU A 136 -4.92 17.39 24.16
C LEU A 136 -3.51 17.35 24.77
N VAL A 137 -3.15 18.30 25.62
CA VAL A 137 -1.80 18.42 26.21
C VAL A 137 -1.41 17.18 27.02
N SER A 138 -2.36 16.44 27.57
CA SER A 138 -2.12 15.20 28.30
C SER A 138 -1.84 13.98 27.42
N GLN A 139 -2.09 14.09 26.13
CA GLN A 139 -1.72 13.01 25.20
C GLN A 139 -0.20 12.95 25.03
N PRO A 140 0.42 11.77 25.13
CA PRO A 140 1.84 11.64 24.88
C PRO A 140 2.15 11.95 23.40
N GLN A 141 3.34 12.46 23.13
CA GLN A 141 3.86 12.51 21.78
C GLN A 141 3.81 11.10 21.17
N HIS A 142 3.46 11.01 19.91
CA HIS A 142 3.46 9.75 19.19
C HIS A 142 4.01 9.91 17.79
N GLY A 143 4.55 8.82 17.29
CA GLY A 143 5.12 8.73 15.95
C GLY A 143 4.27 7.91 15.00
N GLU A 144 4.35 8.24 13.72
CA GLU A 144 3.78 7.48 12.62
C GLU A 144 4.79 7.36 11.49
N LEU A 145 4.74 6.24 10.79
CA LEU A 145 5.54 5.96 9.60
C LEU A 145 4.60 5.68 8.45
N GLU A 146 4.85 6.33 7.32
CA GLU A 146 4.05 6.20 6.11
C GLU A 146 4.95 5.89 4.92
N ILE A 147 4.52 4.98 4.06
CA ILE A 147 5.10 4.75 2.75
C ILE A 147 4.04 4.92 1.67
N ARG A 148 4.42 5.61 0.60
CA ARG A 148 3.70 5.63 -0.68
C ARG A 148 4.67 5.15 -1.73
N ALA A 149 4.32 4.10 -2.42
CA ALA A 149 5.18 3.48 -3.43
C ALA A 149 4.37 3.06 -4.65
N SER A 150 5.02 3.00 -5.79
CA SER A 150 4.44 2.40 -6.98
C SER A 150 5.50 1.72 -7.81
N TRP A 151 5.10 0.73 -8.58
CA TRP A 151 5.99 -0.02 -9.46
C TRP A 151 5.22 -0.65 -10.62
N ALA A 152 5.96 -0.99 -11.67
CA ALA A 152 5.44 -1.78 -12.78
C ALA A 152 5.65 -3.27 -12.50
N PRO A 153 4.58 -4.10 -12.43
CA PRO A 153 4.75 -5.55 -12.42
C PRO A 153 5.24 -6.00 -13.79
N MET A 154 6.19 -6.96 -13.82
CA MET A 154 6.85 -7.45 -15.02
C MET A 154 6.62 -8.95 -15.29
N ASP A 155 5.89 -9.62 -14.43
CA ASP A 155 5.53 -11.03 -14.51
C ASP A 155 4.04 -11.26 -14.78
#